data_a300c28e3f2c2f93427395ff64f3377f
#
_entry.id   a300c28e3f2c2f93427395ff64f3377f
#
_cell.length_a   1.000
_cell.length_b   1.000
_cell.length_c   1.000
_cell.angle_alpha   90.00
_cell.angle_beta   90.00
_cell.angle_gamma   90.00
#
_symmetry.space_group_name_H-M   'P 1'
#
loop_
_entity.id
_entity.type
_entity.pdbx_description
1 polymer ?
#
loop_
_entity_poly.entity_id
_entity_poly.type
_entity_poly.pdbx_seq_one_letter_code
_entity_poly.pdbx_strand_id
1 'polypeptide(L)'
;MGTILLEKHFSPLDILVKNFFQEEEQFTTPNNRILNHPVDIYEDKEGLNFDIACTGLTKKQIELKVEDDVLRVIYHKPDKDEEKDIHIYHSGIAKRNFNLGWKIARRFDLSKIEASMKDGLLKLFIPLTPESKPKTVSIK
;
A
#
# COMPACT_ATOMS: atom_id res chain seq x y z
N MET A 1 7.98 -11.65 -20.72
CA MET A 1 7.66 -12.96 -21.22
C MET A 1 7.03 -13.92 -20.21
N GLY A 2 7.13 -13.74 -18.92
CA GLY A 2 6.37 -14.47 -17.91
C GLY A 2 4.98 -13.92 -17.58
N THR A 3 4.51 -12.89 -18.27
CA THR A 3 3.27 -12.17 -17.95
C THR A 3 2.00 -12.97 -18.17
N ILE A 4 1.97 -13.88 -19.13
CA ILE A 4 0.76 -14.66 -19.48
C ILE A 4 0.43 -15.71 -18.43
N LEU A 5 1.41 -16.28 -17.75
CA LEU A 5 1.20 -17.29 -16.70
C LEU A 5 0.74 -16.68 -15.38
N LEU A 6 1.04 -15.42 -15.13
CA LEU A 6 0.68 -14.72 -13.91
C LEU A 6 -0.80 -14.23 -13.92
N GLU A 7 -1.35 -13.96 -15.09
CA GLU A 7 -2.74 -13.47 -15.22
C GLU A 7 -3.80 -14.45 -14.72
N LYS A 8 -3.51 -15.74 -14.73
CA LYS A 8 -4.47 -16.77 -14.30
C LYS A 8 -4.66 -16.87 -12.79
N HIS A 9 -3.78 -16.27 -12.01
CA HIS A 9 -3.75 -16.42 -10.55
C HIS A 9 -3.99 -15.12 -9.80
N PHE A 10 -4.13 -13.99 -10.49
CA PHE A 10 -4.38 -12.71 -9.86
C PHE A 10 -5.88 -12.51 -9.59
N SER A 11 -6.18 -12.07 -8.36
CA SER A 11 -7.51 -11.56 -8.03
C SER A 11 -7.78 -10.25 -8.79
N PRO A 12 -9.05 -9.81 -8.92
CA PRO A 12 -9.35 -8.48 -9.47
C PRO A 12 -8.62 -7.34 -8.76
N LEU A 13 -8.36 -7.48 -7.46
CA LEU A 13 -7.59 -6.52 -6.68
C LEU A 13 -6.12 -6.47 -7.14
N ASP A 14 -5.50 -7.62 -7.38
CA ASP A 14 -4.10 -7.69 -7.86
C ASP A 14 -3.94 -7.01 -9.22
N ILE A 15 -4.91 -7.18 -10.10
CA ILE A 15 -4.93 -6.51 -11.42
C ILE A 15 -5.05 -4.99 -11.25
N LEU A 16 -5.90 -4.52 -10.36
CA LEU A 16 -6.06 -3.10 -10.07
C LEU A 16 -4.80 -2.48 -9.47
N VAL A 17 -4.17 -3.16 -8.52
CA VAL A 17 -2.90 -2.74 -7.92
C VAL A 17 -1.81 -2.66 -8.99
N LYS A 18 -1.68 -3.69 -9.82
CA LYS A 18 -0.69 -3.74 -10.90
C LYS A 18 -0.89 -2.61 -11.91
N ASN A 19 -2.12 -2.38 -12.35
CA ASN A 19 -2.44 -1.31 -13.29
C ASN A 19 -2.16 0.07 -12.70
N PHE A 20 -2.47 0.25 -11.41
CA PHE A 20 -2.23 1.50 -10.72
C PHE A 20 -0.74 1.86 -10.66
N PHE A 21 0.13 0.89 -10.39
CA PHE A 21 1.57 1.08 -10.36
C PHE A 21 2.18 1.31 -11.75
N GLN A 22 1.55 0.84 -12.81
CA GLN A 22 2.01 1.06 -14.19
C GLN A 22 1.77 2.49 -14.69
N GLU A 23 0.76 3.16 -14.15
CA GLU A 23 0.42 4.53 -14.55
C GLU A 23 1.27 5.61 -13.87
N GLU A 24 1.92 5.29 -12.77
CA GLU A 24 2.78 6.23 -12.06
C GLU A 24 4.25 6.11 -12.50
N GLU A 25 4.65 6.89 -13.50
CA GLU A 25 6.04 7.01 -13.98
C GLU A 25 7.04 7.45 -12.90
N GLN A 26 6.54 7.86 -11.72
CA GLN A 26 7.35 8.43 -10.64
C GLN A 26 8.22 7.40 -9.89
N PHE A 27 8.01 6.12 -10.13
CA PHE A 27 8.75 5.05 -9.47
C PHE A 27 9.81 4.39 -10.33
N THR A 28 10.08 4.92 -11.51
CA THR A 28 11.15 4.42 -12.35
C THR A 28 12.50 5.03 -11.95
N THR A 29 13.48 4.17 -11.69
CA THR A 29 14.86 4.60 -11.56
C THR A 29 15.44 4.91 -12.95
N PRO A 30 16.55 5.66 -13.04
CA PRO A 30 17.25 5.89 -14.30
C PRO A 30 17.60 4.60 -15.07
N ASN A 31 17.58 3.46 -14.41
CA ASN A 31 17.85 2.14 -14.97
C ASN A 31 16.56 1.38 -15.37
N ASN A 32 15.43 2.04 -15.49
CA ASN A 32 14.12 1.44 -15.81
C ASN A 32 13.67 0.32 -14.85
N ARG A 33 14.18 0.29 -13.63
CA ARG A 33 13.71 -0.62 -12.59
C ARG A 33 12.58 0.04 -11.83
N ILE A 34 11.41 -0.58 -11.85
CA ILE A 34 10.30 -0.19 -10.97
C ILE A 34 10.74 -0.51 -9.55
N LEU A 35 10.88 0.53 -8.73
CA LEU A 35 11.11 0.35 -7.30
C LEU A 35 9.78 -0.01 -6.65
N ASN A 36 9.58 -1.28 -6.44
CA ASN A 36 8.43 -1.75 -5.67
C ASN A 36 8.67 -1.45 -4.19
N HIS A 37 7.79 -0.64 -3.62
CA HIS A 37 7.76 -0.48 -2.17
C HIS A 37 7.20 -1.75 -1.54
N PRO A 38 7.86 -2.34 -0.52
CA PRO A 38 7.37 -3.57 0.11
C PRO A 38 6.02 -3.36 0.78
N VAL A 39 5.02 -4.08 0.31
CA VAL A 39 3.64 -4.06 0.80
C VAL A 39 3.08 -5.47 0.74
N ASP A 40 2.46 -5.92 1.82
CA ASP A 40 1.63 -7.10 1.85
C ASP A 40 0.16 -6.68 1.86
N ILE A 41 -0.63 -7.26 0.98
CA ILE A 41 -2.08 -7.02 0.89
C ILE A 41 -2.78 -8.35 0.98
N TYR A 42 -3.66 -8.50 1.96
CA TYR A 42 -4.38 -9.75 2.17
C TYR A 42 -5.79 -9.50 2.69
N GLU A 43 -6.68 -10.41 2.38
CA GLU A 43 -8.07 -10.38 2.83
C GLU A 43 -8.31 -11.54 3.81
N ASP A 44 -8.99 -11.24 4.88
CA ASP A 44 -9.51 -12.21 5.84
C ASP A 44 -11.05 -12.13 5.93
N LYS A 45 -11.63 -12.83 6.87
CA LYS A 45 -13.10 -12.86 7.05
C LYS A 45 -13.69 -11.50 7.45
N GLU A 46 -12.87 -10.62 8.01
CA GLU A 46 -13.29 -9.32 8.54
C GLU A 46 -13.12 -8.19 7.53
N GLY A 47 -12.14 -8.30 6.63
CA GLY A 47 -11.87 -7.26 5.66
C GLY A 47 -10.52 -7.35 4.98
N LEU A 48 -10.09 -6.22 4.46
CA LEU A 48 -8.86 -6.05 3.70
C LEU A 48 -7.76 -5.47 4.58
N ASN A 49 -6.58 -6.07 4.53
CA ASN A 49 -5.42 -5.68 5.31
C ASN A 49 -4.26 -5.26 4.42
N PHE A 50 -3.55 -4.24 4.86
CA PHE A 50 -2.29 -3.78 4.25
C PHE A 50 -1.22 -3.74 5.32
N ASP A 51 -0.07 -4.33 5.05
CA ASP A 51 1.15 -4.15 5.83
C ASP A 51 2.18 -3.46 4.95
N ILE A 52 2.48 -2.20 5.24
CA ILE A 52 3.34 -1.35 4.43
C ILE A 52 4.65 -1.09 5.18
N ALA A 53 5.77 -1.43 4.56
CA ALA A 53 7.08 -1.21 5.17
C ALA A 53 7.36 0.28 5.35
N CYS A 54 7.58 0.71 6.59
CA CYS A 54 7.85 2.10 6.97
C CYS A 54 9.02 2.18 7.95
N THR A 55 10.08 1.43 7.67
CA THR A 55 11.27 1.35 8.53
C THR A 55 11.89 2.72 8.77
N GLY A 56 12.03 3.10 10.03
CA GLY A 56 12.65 4.37 10.42
C GLY A 56 11.76 5.61 10.21
N LEU A 57 10.50 5.44 9.86
CA LEU A 57 9.51 6.51 9.73
C LEU A 57 8.61 6.57 10.96
N THR A 58 8.11 7.75 11.25
CA THR A 58 7.08 7.96 12.27
C THR A 58 5.73 8.19 11.63
N LYS A 59 4.66 7.94 12.38
CA LYS A 59 3.29 8.15 11.92
C LYS A 59 3.00 9.59 11.44
N LYS A 60 3.73 10.57 11.98
CA LYS A 60 3.58 11.98 11.60
C LYS A 60 4.13 12.31 10.22
N GLN A 61 5.00 11.46 9.69
CA GLN A 61 5.65 11.65 8.39
C GLN A 61 4.85 11.05 7.24
N ILE A 62 3.83 10.24 7.56
CA ILE A 62 3.04 9.51 6.58
C ILE A 62 1.66 10.15 6.47
N GLU A 63 1.24 10.41 5.25
CA GLU A 63 -0.07 10.94 4.93
C GLU A 63 -0.94 9.84 4.32
N LEU A 64 -2.15 9.69 4.86
CA LEU A 64 -3.19 8.84 4.29
C LEU A 64 -4.26 9.71 3.64
N LYS A 65 -4.60 9.39 2.41
CA LYS A 65 -5.70 10.04 1.67
C LYS A 65 -6.67 8.99 1.16
N VAL A 66 -7.95 9.27 1.29
CA VAL A 66 -9.03 8.48 0.70
C VAL A 66 -9.89 9.41 -0.14
N GLU A 67 -9.96 9.16 -1.43
CA GLU A 67 -10.74 9.94 -2.38
C GLU A 67 -11.19 9.04 -3.54
N ASP A 68 -12.46 9.12 -3.91
CA ASP A 68 -13.04 8.38 -5.03
C ASP A 68 -12.72 6.88 -5.06
N ASP A 69 -12.90 6.19 -3.94
CA ASP A 69 -12.55 4.78 -3.75
C ASP A 69 -11.05 4.46 -3.89
N VAL A 70 -10.21 5.48 -3.92
CA VAL A 70 -8.75 5.32 -3.96
C VAL A 70 -8.15 5.61 -2.58
N LEU A 71 -7.39 4.66 -2.08
CA LEU A 71 -6.55 4.81 -0.89
C LEU A 71 -5.14 5.18 -1.33
N ARG A 72 -4.60 6.28 -0.79
CA ARG A 72 -3.22 6.70 -1.01
C ARG A 72 -2.43 6.74 0.29
N VAL A 73 -1.20 6.28 0.22
CA VAL A 73 -0.23 6.34 1.30
C VAL A 73 1.00 7.07 0.78
N ILE A 74 1.32 8.20 1.39
CA ILE A 74 2.32 9.12 0.86
C ILE A 74 3.37 9.42 1.93
N TYR A 75 4.63 9.36 1.54
CA TYR A 75 5.76 9.87 2.30
C TYR A 75 6.65 10.73 1.41
N HIS A 76 6.92 11.93 1.87
CA HIS A 76 7.89 12.83 1.26
C HIS A 76 9.10 13.00 2.17
N LYS A 77 10.26 12.57 1.67
CA LYS A 77 11.52 12.83 2.35
C LYS A 77 11.78 14.33 2.32
N PRO A 78 12.15 14.97 3.45
CA PRO A 78 12.57 16.36 3.45
C PRO A 78 13.76 16.60 2.51
N ASP A 79 13.72 17.67 1.73
CA ASP A 79 14.74 18.00 0.72
C ASP A 79 16.09 18.40 1.33
N LYS A 80 16.11 18.75 2.60
CA LYS A 80 17.31 19.07 3.35
C LYS A 80 17.53 18.02 4.42
N ASP A 81 18.37 17.02 4.11
CA ASP A 81 19.16 16.44 5.17
C ASP A 81 20.05 17.60 5.68
N GLU A 82 19.92 17.98 6.96
CA GLU A 82 20.92 18.79 7.61
C GLU A 82 22.24 18.17 7.23
N GLU A 83 23.17 18.97 6.66
CA GLU A 83 24.53 18.54 6.38
C GLU A 83 25.16 18.12 7.70
N LYS A 84 24.90 16.88 8.06
CA LYS A 84 25.65 16.24 9.14
C LYS A 84 27.02 15.96 8.55
N ASP A 85 28.04 16.41 9.21
CA ASP A 85 29.43 16.09 8.87
C ASP A 85 29.68 14.60 9.14
N ILE A 86 29.08 13.77 8.27
CA ILE A 86 29.15 12.31 8.35
C ILE A 86 29.62 11.73 7.03
N HIS A 87 30.46 10.72 7.12
CA HIS A 87 30.87 9.93 5.97
C HIS A 87 30.12 8.61 5.95
N ILE A 88 29.33 8.38 4.91
CA ILE A 88 28.51 7.17 4.79
C ILE A 88 29.29 6.11 4.01
N TYR A 89 29.66 5.01 4.65
CA TYR A 89 30.28 3.86 4.00
C TYR A 89 29.28 2.99 3.24
N HIS A 90 28.08 2.86 3.76
CA HIS A 90 27.01 2.06 3.15
C HIS A 90 25.64 2.57 3.62
N SER A 91 24.71 2.69 2.71
CA SER A 91 23.33 3.09 2.98
C SER A 91 22.36 2.10 2.36
N GLY A 92 21.98 1.07 3.12
CA GLY A 92 21.02 0.06 2.70
C GLY A 92 19.59 0.37 3.11
N ILE A 93 19.41 1.16 4.18
CA ILE A 93 18.08 1.60 4.64
C ILE A 93 17.83 3.00 4.07
N ALA A 94 17.32 3.03 2.86
CA ALA A 94 16.99 4.28 2.21
C ALA A 94 15.55 4.67 2.55
N LYS A 95 15.38 5.78 3.26
CA LYS A 95 14.09 6.43 3.44
C LYS A 95 13.73 7.16 2.15
N ARG A 96 13.13 6.46 1.22
CA ARG A 96 12.76 6.99 -0.10
C ARG A 96 11.35 7.55 -0.09
N ASN A 97 11.12 8.56 -0.90
CA ASN A 97 9.77 9.02 -1.19
C ASN A 97 8.93 7.87 -1.73
N PHE A 98 7.70 7.79 -1.31
CA PHE A 98 6.73 6.92 -1.94
C PHE A 98 5.35 7.57 -1.98
N ASN A 99 4.62 7.25 -3.02
CA ASN A 99 3.22 7.60 -3.20
C ASN A 99 2.52 6.36 -3.72
N LEU A 100 1.93 5.61 -2.81
CA LEU A 100 1.26 4.36 -3.11
C LEU A 100 -0.23 4.61 -3.23
N GLY A 101 -0.89 3.96 -4.16
CA GLY A 101 -2.32 4.10 -4.32
C GLY A 101 -2.98 2.82 -4.78
N TRP A 102 -4.19 2.57 -4.28
CA TRP A 102 -4.99 1.42 -4.62
C TRP A 102 -6.45 1.82 -4.76
N LYS A 103 -7.08 1.35 -5.82
CA LYS A 103 -8.52 1.45 -5.94
C LYS A 103 -9.15 0.29 -5.15
N ILE A 104 -9.99 0.64 -4.19
CA ILE A 104 -10.58 -0.32 -3.27
C ILE A 104 -11.98 -0.70 -3.77
N ALA A 105 -12.26 -2.00 -3.80
CA ALA A 105 -13.58 -2.50 -4.18
C ALA A 105 -14.66 -2.03 -3.18
N ARG A 106 -15.86 -1.74 -3.69
CA ARG A 106 -16.96 -1.19 -2.87
C ARG A 106 -17.48 -2.12 -1.78
N ARG A 107 -17.14 -3.39 -1.82
CA ARG A 107 -17.45 -4.33 -0.74
C ARG A 107 -16.70 -4.07 0.56
N PHE A 108 -15.64 -3.25 0.50
CA PHE A 108 -14.91 -2.78 1.66
C PHE A 108 -15.33 -1.35 2.00
N ASP A 109 -15.49 -1.09 3.28
CA ASP A 109 -15.94 0.21 3.79
C ASP A 109 -14.73 1.12 4.12
N LEU A 110 -14.31 1.92 3.13
CA LEU A 110 -13.21 2.86 3.30
C LEU A 110 -13.48 3.94 4.35
N SER A 111 -14.74 4.25 4.64
CA SER A 111 -15.09 5.23 5.67
C SER A 111 -14.72 4.77 7.08
N LYS A 112 -14.51 3.47 7.25
CA LYS A 112 -14.14 2.84 8.52
C LYS A 112 -12.72 2.29 8.52
N ILE A 113 -11.85 2.85 7.68
CA ILE A 113 -10.44 2.46 7.67
C ILE A 113 -9.80 2.72 9.02
N GLU A 114 -9.04 1.75 9.50
CA GLU A 114 -8.21 1.85 10.70
C GLU A 114 -6.74 1.80 10.30
N ALA A 115 -5.94 2.64 10.94
CA ALA A 115 -4.51 2.71 10.69
C ALA A 115 -3.72 2.66 11.99
N SER A 116 -2.66 1.88 12.01
CA SER A 116 -1.73 1.81 13.13
C SER A 116 -0.30 1.64 12.63
N MET A 117 0.65 2.14 13.40
CA MET A 117 2.08 1.98 13.13
C MET A 117 2.70 1.17 14.25
N LYS A 118 3.31 0.03 13.90
CA LYS A 118 3.98 -0.84 14.86
C LYS A 118 5.11 -1.62 14.18
N ASP A 119 6.22 -1.74 14.88
CA ASP A 119 7.38 -2.54 14.44
C ASP A 119 7.90 -2.19 13.02
N GLY A 120 7.85 -0.91 12.65
CA GLY A 120 8.27 -0.44 11.34
C GLY A 120 7.28 -0.72 10.21
N LEU A 121 6.07 -1.19 10.52
CA LEU A 121 5.00 -1.42 9.59
C LEU A 121 3.85 -0.45 9.82
N LEU A 122 3.35 0.14 8.74
CA LEU A 122 2.05 0.79 8.72
C LEU A 122 1.01 -0.28 8.39
N LYS A 123 0.14 -0.54 9.34
CA LYS A 123 -0.96 -1.50 9.21
C LYS A 123 -2.25 -0.77 8.95
N LEU A 124 -2.92 -1.10 7.84
CA LEU A 124 -4.22 -0.59 7.49
C LEU A 124 -5.23 -1.72 7.47
N PHE A 125 -6.40 -1.47 7.99
CA PHE A 125 -7.52 -2.40 7.95
C PHE A 125 -8.76 -1.70 7.42
N ILE A 126 -9.43 -2.32 6.45
CA ILE A 126 -10.66 -1.85 5.84
C ILE A 126 -11.72 -2.94 5.98
N PRO A 127 -12.73 -2.73 6.84
CA PRO A 127 -13.74 -3.76 7.07
C PRO A 127 -14.62 -4.00 5.85
N LEU A 128 -15.19 -5.18 5.76
CA LEU A 128 -16.27 -5.46 4.82
C LEU A 128 -17.50 -4.62 5.17
N THR A 129 -18.21 -4.18 4.14
CA THR A 129 -19.54 -3.58 4.34
C THR A 129 -20.49 -4.61 4.95
N PRO A 130 -21.48 -4.20 5.78
CA PRO A 130 -22.43 -5.14 6.38
C PRO A 130 -23.18 -6.00 5.35
N GLU A 131 -23.42 -5.47 4.17
CA GLU A 131 -24.09 -6.13 3.05
C GLU A 131 -23.23 -7.22 2.40
N SER A 132 -21.91 -7.08 2.50
CA SER A 132 -20.93 -7.99 1.89
C SER A 132 -20.48 -9.11 2.82
N LYS A 133 -20.89 -9.08 4.09
CA LYS A 133 -20.60 -10.16 5.03
C LYS A 133 -21.41 -11.42 4.71
N PRO A 134 -20.81 -12.60 4.86
CA PRO A 134 -21.55 -13.85 4.69
C PRO A 134 -22.79 -13.90 5.57
N LYS A 135 -23.92 -14.26 5.00
CA LYS A 135 -25.19 -14.45 5.72
C LYS A 135 -25.58 -15.91 5.67
N THR A 136 -25.93 -16.45 6.82
CA THR A 136 -26.57 -17.78 6.88
C THR A 136 -28.06 -17.60 6.67
N VAL A 137 -28.61 -18.29 5.67
CA VAL A 137 -30.04 -18.30 5.40
C VAL A 137 -30.63 -19.61 5.93
N SER A 138 -31.58 -19.49 6.83
CA SER A 138 -32.36 -20.67 7.27
C SER A 138 -33.44 -21.00 6.26
N ILE A 139 -33.52 -22.27 5.93
CA ILE A 139 -34.59 -22.80 5.06
C ILE A 139 -35.85 -23.03 5.92
N LYS A 140 -36.93 -22.40 5.54
CA LYS A 140 -38.22 -22.64 6.18
C LYS A 140 -38.89 -23.86 5.61
#